data_bd1e84d063a077c88340aeff04bca7f9
#
_entry.id   bd1e84d063a077c88340aeff04bca7f9
#
_cell.length_a   1.000
_cell.length_b   1.000
_cell.length_c   1.000
_cell.angle_alpha   90.00
_cell.angle_beta   90.00
_cell.angle_gamma   90.00
#
_symmetry.space_group_name_H-M   'P 1'
#
loop_
_entity.id
_entity.type
_entity.pdbx_description
1 polymer ?
#
loop_
_entity_poly.entity_id
_entity_poly.type
_entity_poly.pdbx_seq_one_letter_code
_entity_poly.pdbx_strand_id
1 'polypeptide(L)'
;ELKVARNAAMVNNPNVSSSIPYELIKDEGIVRVVGSPNLGDVRTVLIGVRNPKKRSTIDGDDGLSKCAEIWINELRMVEFDNRGGMAALARGTVQLADLGQIALSGAMSTPGFGSLEMNPQERNKFTAASYDFQTQLDLDKFIPGRSRWRFPMFINHSQDWKTPLFNPLSPDVEMDRSLANLSDGIERDSLRGMVSDFTQRRGINFTNIHLARGGGNSNTQGRQRSPVSSELGRRASPGAKSGTGKPKPWDLENLSATYAYNEIVRRDVNTIQDRRDAYRGNLAYNYQRIPLNIAPFKGIKNKNLSLIRDMNLNLTPSRVSARAEVNRVVQVMQMRNIDNPKFQLPTTYAKSMTMDRNYNLVWDLSKNFKLDYTGRMRVRVDELPGPAGVDSIDTYLLNNLMAGGRPIEYHHHVNASWPLPINKIPYLEFVQMQLRYQTDFDWNAQPLLAAIQQIDSLDYGNTIENSGKWTASANLNFNTFYNKFPFYKKM
;
A
#
# COMPACT_ATOMS: atom_id res chain seq x y z
N GLU A 1 -20.85 0.61 -39.22
CA GLU A 1 -20.48 -0.04 -40.49
C GLU A 1 -19.44 0.79 -41.25
N LEU A 2 -19.66 2.09 -41.55
CA LEU A 2 -18.77 2.92 -42.37
C LEU A 2 -17.36 3.11 -41.80
N LYS A 3 -17.21 3.34 -40.49
CA LYS A 3 -15.90 3.41 -39.83
C LYS A 3 -15.15 2.07 -39.87
N VAL A 4 -15.86 0.98 -39.72
CA VAL A 4 -15.30 -0.38 -39.76
C VAL A 4 -14.78 -0.67 -41.18
N ALA A 5 -15.58 -0.34 -42.19
CA ALA A 5 -15.18 -0.49 -43.61
C ALA A 5 -13.95 0.40 -43.93
N ARG A 6 -13.93 1.66 -43.44
CA ARG A 6 -12.78 2.55 -43.60
C ARG A 6 -11.53 1.98 -42.91
N ASN A 7 -11.66 1.54 -41.67
CA ASN A 7 -10.51 1.00 -40.91
C ASN A 7 -9.95 -0.26 -41.55
N ALA A 8 -10.81 -1.13 -42.08
CA ALA A 8 -10.38 -2.27 -42.88
C ALA A 8 -9.68 -1.85 -44.21
N ALA A 9 -10.20 -0.82 -44.88
CA ALA A 9 -9.58 -0.26 -46.07
C ALA A 9 -8.22 0.41 -45.77
N MET A 10 -8.05 1.06 -44.62
CA MET A 10 -6.76 1.65 -44.22
C MET A 10 -5.65 0.63 -44.03
N VAL A 11 -5.97 -0.59 -43.62
CA VAL A 11 -4.97 -1.69 -43.49
C VAL A 11 -4.42 -2.07 -44.84
N ASN A 12 -5.29 -2.12 -45.87
CA ASN A 12 -4.97 -2.63 -47.20
C ASN A 12 -4.56 -1.56 -48.21
N ASN A 13 -4.83 -0.28 -47.92
CA ASN A 13 -4.59 0.83 -48.87
C ASN A 13 -3.98 2.04 -48.15
N PRO A 14 -2.71 2.38 -48.41
CA PRO A 14 -2.01 3.50 -47.76
C PRO A 14 -2.61 4.87 -48.13
N ASN A 15 -3.42 4.97 -49.20
CA ASN A 15 -4.08 6.22 -49.59
C ASN A 15 -5.36 6.51 -48.82
N VAL A 16 -5.86 5.56 -48.02
CA VAL A 16 -7.01 5.74 -47.13
C VAL A 16 -6.50 6.19 -45.77
N SER A 17 -6.92 7.37 -45.35
CA SER A 17 -6.54 7.92 -44.07
C SER A 17 -7.76 8.50 -43.35
N SER A 18 -7.67 8.68 -42.03
CA SER A 18 -8.73 9.31 -41.24
C SER A 18 -8.97 10.80 -41.61
N SER A 19 -7.97 11.45 -42.19
CA SER A 19 -8.04 12.85 -42.62
C SER A 19 -8.74 13.07 -43.96
N ILE A 20 -8.89 11.98 -44.75
CA ILE A 20 -9.51 12.03 -46.08
C ILE A 20 -10.94 11.50 -45.96
N PRO A 21 -11.96 12.20 -46.60
CA PRO A 21 -13.32 11.69 -46.62
C PRO A 21 -13.38 10.26 -47.20
N TYR A 22 -13.87 9.31 -46.39
CA TYR A 22 -14.18 7.98 -46.85
C TYR A 22 -15.68 7.86 -47.15
N GLU A 23 -16.02 7.45 -48.35
CA GLU A 23 -17.39 7.40 -48.85
C GLU A 23 -17.86 5.97 -49.03
N LEU A 24 -19.08 5.70 -48.61
CA LEU A 24 -19.78 4.43 -48.89
C LEU A 24 -21.15 4.77 -49.50
N ILE A 25 -21.42 4.14 -50.65
CA ILE A 25 -22.72 4.23 -51.28
C ILE A 25 -23.58 3.13 -50.70
N LYS A 26 -24.65 3.48 -50.03
CA LYS A 26 -25.61 2.56 -49.46
C LYS A 26 -27.01 2.95 -49.85
N ASP A 27 -27.73 2.05 -50.45
CA ASP A 27 -29.08 2.25 -51.00
C ASP A 27 -29.08 3.43 -52.00
N GLU A 28 -29.89 4.44 -51.77
CA GLU A 28 -29.98 5.65 -52.62
C GLU A 28 -29.11 6.81 -52.14
N GLY A 29 -28.23 6.58 -51.10
CA GLY A 29 -27.48 7.64 -50.48
C GLY A 29 -25.97 7.45 -50.44
N ILE A 30 -25.24 8.56 -50.32
CA ILE A 30 -23.80 8.58 -50.08
C ILE A 30 -23.56 8.97 -48.62
N VAL A 31 -22.94 8.08 -47.87
CA VAL A 31 -22.51 8.37 -46.51
C VAL A 31 -20.99 8.63 -46.54
N ARG A 32 -20.59 9.73 -45.89
CA ARG A 32 -19.20 10.15 -45.78
C ARG A 32 -18.74 10.19 -44.33
N VAL A 33 -17.53 9.75 -44.05
CA VAL A 33 -16.91 9.92 -42.74
C VAL A 33 -15.53 10.57 -42.88
N VAL A 34 -15.26 11.56 -42.01
CA VAL A 34 -13.97 12.23 -41.90
C VAL A 34 -13.59 12.24 -40.42
N GLY A 35 -12.32 12.05 -40.12
CA GLY A 35 -11.85 12.02 -38.73
C GLY A 35 -12.26 10.75 -37.99
N SER A 36 -12.38 10.85 -36.71
CA SER A 36 -12.88 9.78 -35.82
C SER A 36 -14.13 10.28 -35.07
N PRO A 37 -15.25 10.56 -35.78
CA PRO A 37 -16.46 11.07 -35.14
C PRO A 37 -17.00 10.06 -34.13
N ASN A 38 -17.59 10.56 -33.06
CA ASN A 38 -18.25 9.78 -32.02
C ASN A 38 -19.72 10.23 -31.97
N LEU A 39 -20.66 9.33 -32.18
CA LEU A 39 -22.09 9.65 -32.12
C LEU A 39 -22.53 10.11 -30.74
N GLY A 40 -21.83 9.70 -29.68
CA GLY A 40 -22.08 10.19 -28.30
C GLY A 40 -21.70 11.65 -28.07
N ASP A 41 -20.83 12.23 -28.94
CA ASP A 41 -20.32 13.60 -28.82
C ASP A 41 -20.91 14.55 -29.88
N VAL A 42 -21.96 14.14 -30.58
CA VAL A 42 -22.63 14.99 -31.56
C VAL A 42 -23.21 16.21 -30.87
N ARG A 43 -22.69 17.41 -31.24
CA ARG A 43 -23.13 18.69 -30.68
C ARG A 43 -24.06 19.45 -31.62
N THR A 44 -23.97 19.18 -32.91
CA THR A 44 -24.72 19.89 -33.92
C THR A 44 -25.13 18.96 -35.04
N VAL A 45 -26.40 19.00 -35.39
CA VAL A 45 -26.97 18.36 -36.58
C VAL A 45 -27.42 19.42 -37.51
N LEU A 46 -26.94 19.39 -38.76
CA LEU A 46 -27.36 20.30 -39.83
C LEU A 46 -28.19 19.52 -40.84
N ILE A 47 -29.40 19.97 -41.08
CA ILE A 47 -30.29 19.42 -42.11
C ILE A 47 -30.49 20.48 -43.14
N GLY A 48 -30.29 20.15 -44.40
CA GLY A 48 -30.38 21.10 -45.47
C GLY A 48 -30.67 20.46 -46.81
N VAL A 49 -31.08 21.26 -47.75
CA VAL A 49 -31.33 20.87 -49.15
C VAL A 49 -30.25 21.49 -50.02
N ARG A 50 -29.77 20.72 -50.95
CA ARG A 50 -28.77 21.16 -51.90
C ARG A 50 -29.28 20.92 -53.34
N ASN A 51 -29.30 21.96 -54.12
CA ASN A 51 -29.41 21.86 -55.57
C ASN A 51 -28.00 21.96 -56.17
N PRO A 52 -27.38 20.81 -56.57
CA PRO A 52 -26.05 20.84 -57.13
C PRO A 52 -26.03 21.51 -58.52
N LYS A 53 -24.94 22.17 -58.89
CA LYS A 53 -24.74 22.61 -60.27
C LYS A 53 -24.79 21.40 -61.19
N LYS A 54 -25.46 21.55 -62.34
CA LYS A 54 -25.52 20.55 -63.40
C LYS A 54 -24.14 20.06 -63.77
N ARG A 55 -23.91 18.78 -63.66
CA ARG A 55 -22.78 18.08 -64.26
C ARG A 55 -23.31 17.30 -65.43
N SER A 56 -22.61 17.32 -66.55
CA SER A 56 -23.01 16.68 -67.83
C SER A 56 -23.25 15.17 -67.74
N THR A 57 -23.02 14.55 -66.59
CA THR A 57 -23.14 13.12 -66.34
C THR A 57 -24.36 12.71 -65.49
N ILE A 58 -25.22 13.63 -65.07
CA ILE A 58 -26.41 13.31 -64.26
C ILE A 58 -27.63 13.42 -65.15
N ASP A 59 -28.24 12.30 -65.49
CA ASP A 59 -29.48 12.25 -66.26
C ASP A 59 -30.64 12.85 -65.41
N GLY A 60 -31.42 13.73 -66.01
CA GLY A 60 -32.61 14.33 -65.43
C GLY A 60 -32.42 15.69 -64.72
N ASP A 61 -31.20 16.24 -64.68
CA ASP A 61 -30.97 17.60 -64.14
C ASP A 61 -31.04 18.63 -65.27
N ASP A 62 -32.04 19.50 -65.22
CA ASP A 62 -32.23 20.61 -66.17
C ASP A 62 -31.35 21.83 -65.90
N GLY A 63 -30.59 21.86 -64.82
CA GLY A 63 -29.70 22.94 -64.43
C GLY A 63 -30.39 24.21 -63.92
N LEU A 64 -31.72 24.18 -63.74
CA LEU A 64 -32.50 25.30 -63.28
C LEU A 64 -32.60 25.35 -61.76
N SER A 65 -32.81 26.51 -61.18
CA SER A 65 -33.11 26.63 -59.78
C SER A 65 -34.49 26.06 -59.47
N LYS A 66 -34.59 25.25 -58.42
CA LYS A 66 -35.83 24.66 -57.97
C LYS A 66 -36.30 25.34 -56.67
N CYS A 67 -37.59 25.62 -56.57
CA CYS A 67 -38.21 25.97 -55.29
C CYS A 67 -38.67 24.69 -54.61
N ALA A 68 -38.20 24.46 -53.40
CA ALA A 68 -38.61 23.34 -52.61
C ALA A 68 -38.96 23.83 -51.21
N GLU A 69 -40.05 23.30 -50.67
CA GLU A 69 -40.46 23.50 -49.27
C GLU A 69 -40.31 22.14 -48.57
N ILE A 70 -39.56 22.15 -47.48
CA ILE A 70 -39.24 20.92 -46.76
C ILE A 70 -39.70 21.08 -45.33
N TRP A 71 -40.52 20.17 -44.92
CA TRP A 71 -41.06 20.11 -43.56
C TRP A 71 -40.30 19.02 -42.78
N ILE A 72 -39.64 19.40 -41.69
CA ILE A 72 -38.98 18.47 -40.78
C ILE A 72 -39.80 18.48 -39.51
N ASN A 73 -40.42 17.35 -39.21
CA ASN A 73 -41.33 17.28 -38.07
C ASN A 73 -40.56 16.98 -36.77
N GLU A 74 -39.90 15.85 -36.68
CA GLU A 74 -39.28 15.39 -35.44
C GLU A 74 -37.97 14.64 -35.72
N LEU A 75 -36.95 14.92 -34.88
CA LEU A 75 -35.74 14.11 -34.79
C LEU A 75 -35.78 13.32 -33.52
N ARG A 76 -35.93 12.00 -33.62
CA ARG A 76 -35.97 11.09 -32.46
C ARG A 76 -34.81 10.10 -32.49
N MET A 77 -34.27 9.80 -31.31
CA MET A 77 -33.43 8.64 -31.13
C MET A 77 -34.34 7.42 -30.98
N VAL A 78 -34.08 6.38 -31.77
CA VAL A 78 -34.80 5.10 -31.75
C VAL A 78 -33.80 3.98 -31.48
N GLU A 79 -34.30 2.77 -31.20
CA GLU A 79 -33.48 1.60 -30.97
C GLU A 79 -32.52 1.72 -29.76
N PHE A 80 -33.06 2.16 -28.64
CA PHE A 80 -32.30 2.12 -27.39
C PHE A 80 -31.85 0.70 -27.07
N ASP A 81 -30.59 0.57 -26.64
CA ASP A 81 -30.02 -0.71 -26.20
C ASP A 81 -30.67 -1.12 -24.86
N ASN A 82 -31.60 -2.07 -24.93
CA ASN A 82 -32.32 -2.64 -23.80
C ASN A 82 -31.79 -4.02 -23.37
N ARG A 83 -30.60 -4.42 -23.87
CA ARG A 83 -30.03 -5.71 -23.51
C ARG A 83 -29.83 -5.80 -22.00
N GLY A 84 -30.38 -6.88 -21.40
CA GLY A 84 -30.13 -7.19 -20.00
C GLY A 84 -28.75 -7.78 -19.79
N GLY A 85 -28.14 -7.46 -18.67
CA GLY A 85 -26.86 -8.05 -18.27
C GLY A 85 -27.06 -9.11 -17.19
N MET A 86 -26.03 -9.94 -17.03
CA MET A 86 -25.95 -10.97 -15.99
C MET A 86 -24.75 -10.69 -15.09
N ALA A 87 -24.86 -11.09 -13.83
CA ALA A 87 -23.73 -11.13 -12.91
C ALA A 87 -23.73 -12.44 -12.12
N ALA A 88 -22.56 -12.94 -11.83
CA ALA A 88 -22.36 -14.11 -11.01
C ALA A 88 -21.22 -13.86 -10.00
N LEU A 89 -21.38 -14.38 -8.79
CA LEU A 89 -20.37 -14.35 -7.74
C LEU A 89 -20.31 -15.73 -7.10
N ALA A 90 -19.10 -16.24 -6.96
CA ALA A 90 -18.80 -17.48 -6.25
C ALA A 90 -17.73 -17.24 -5.20
N ARG A 91 -17.88 -17.85 -4.04
CA ARG A 91 -16.87 -17.81 -2.98
C ARG A 91 -16.80 -19.18 -2.31
N GLY A 92 -15.57 -19.66 -2.11
CA GLY A 92 -15.29 -20.90 -1.41
C GLY A 92 -14.16 -20.69 -0.40
N THR A 93 -14.27 -21.35 0.74
CA THR A 93 -13.19 -21.41 1.75
C THR A 93 -12.99 -22.85 2.17
N VAL A 94 -11.74 -23.26 2.21
CA VAL A 94 -11.36 -24.62 2.61
C VAL A 94 -10.39 -24.50 3.78
N GLN A 95 -10.73 -25.12 4.90
CA GLN A 95 -9.85 -25.24 6.05
C GLN A 95 -9.02 -26.53 5.91
N LEU A 96 -7.70 -26.38 5.87
CA LEU A 96 -6.75 -27.50 5.78
C LEU A 96 -6.31 -27.97 7.18
N ALA A 97 -7.27 -28.37 7.98
CA ALA A 97 -7.05 -28.76 9.38
C ALA A 97 -6.21 -27.71 10.14
N ASP A 98 -5.06 -28.10 10.66
CA ASP A 98 -4.12 -27.21 11.37
C ASP A 98 -3.00 -26.65 10.48
N LEU A 99 -2.99 -27.01 9.18
CA LEU A 99 -2.03 -26.53 8.20
C LEU A 99 -2.34 -25.10 7.74
N GLY A 100 -3.63 -24.75 7.64
CA GLY A 100 -4.01 -23.42 7.18
C GLY A 100 -5.38 -23.33 6.53
N GLN A 101 -5.56 -22.30 5.73
CA GLN A 101 -6.82 -21.99 5.08
C GLN A 101 -6.57 -21.53 3.65
N ILE A 102 -7.45 -21.95 2.73
CA ILE A 102 -7.52 -21.48 1.35
C ILE A 102 -8.84 -20.76 1.15
N ALA A 103 -8.83 -19.58 0.58
CA ALA A 103 -10.02 -18.86 0.16
C ALA A 103 -9.93 -18.56 -1.34
N LEU A 104 -11.01 -18.81 -2.05
CA LEU A 104 -11.15 -18.52 -3.47
C LEU A 104 -12.46 -17.75 -3.67
N SER A 105 -12.41 -16.67 -4.42
CA SER A 105 -13.59 -15.96 -4.86
C SER A 105 -13.48 -15.59 -6.32
N GLY A 106 -14.62 -15.56 -7.02
CA GLY A 106 -14.70 -15.12 -8.41
C GLY A 106 -15.98 -14.34 -8.62
N ALA A 107 -15.90 -13.30 -9.43
CA ALA A 107 -17.03 -12.49 -9.82
C ALA A 107 -16.99 -12.21 -11.33
N MET A 108 -18.15 -12.18 -11.95
CA MET A 108 -18.30 -11.85 -13.36
C MET A 108 -19.56 -10.99 -13.55
N SER A 109 -19.47 -10.00 -14.42
CA SER A 109 -20.63 -9.22 -14.85
C SER A 109 -20.54 -8.90 -16.34
N THR A 110 -21.68 -8.84 -17.02
CA THR A 110 -21.79 -8.51 -18.43
C THR A 110 -22.37 -7.12 -18.63
N PRO A 111 -22.19 -6.52 -19.82
CA PRO A 111 -22.83 -5.24 -20.16
C PRO A 111 -24.34 -5.30 -19.94
N GLY A 112 -24.94 -4.20 -19.54
CA GLY A 112 -26.38 -4.11 -19.25
C GLY A 112 -26.76 -4.54 -17.83
N PHE A 113 -25.85 -5.08 -17.03
CA PHE A 113 -26.09 -5.38 -15.62
C PHE A 113 -26.13 -4.09 -14.80
N GLY A 114 -27.13 -3.95 -13.95
CA GLY A 114 -27.30 -2.81 -13.04
C GLY A 114 -28.51 -3.05 -12.12
N SER A 115 -28.74 -2.17 -11.17
CA SER A 115 -29.92 -2.22 -10.32
C SER A 115 -31.18 -1.91 -11.14
N LEU A 116 -32.35 -2.35 -10.66
CA LEU A 116 -33.66 -2.09 -11.30
C LEU A 116 -33.98 -0.60 -11.40
N GLU A 117 -33.45 0.21 -10.51
CA GLU A 117 -33.65 1.66 -10.44
C GLU A 117 -32.73 2.45 -11.39
N MET A 118 -31.68 1.82 -11.93
CA MET A 118 -30.76 2.48 -12.84
C MET A 118 -31.33 2.62 -14.24
N ASN A 119 -31.19 3.81 -14.83
CA ASN A 119 -31.53 4.02 -16.22
C ASN A 119 -30.68 3.11 -17.12
N PRO A 120 -31.20 2.66 -18.28
CA PRO A 120 -30.45 1.81 -19.22
C PRO A 120 -29.11 2.40 -19.64
N GLN A 121 -29.01 3.73 -19.72
CA GLN A 121 -27.78 4.45 -20.11
C GLN A 121 -26.68 4.42 -19.01
N GLU A 122 -27.07 4.28 -17.74
CA GLU A 122 -26.18 4.23 -16.58
C GLU A 122 -25.70 2.82 -16.26
N ARG A 123 -26.30 1.80 -16.88
CA ARG A 123 -25.93 0.41 -16.69
C ARG A 123 -24.52 0.14 -17.18
N ASN A 124 -23.95 -0.92 -16.66
CA ASN A 124 -22.59 -1.36 -16.96
C ASN A 124 -22.37 -1.54 -18.48
N LYS A 125 -21.33 -0.89 -19.03
CA LYS A 125 -20.98 -0.95 -20.45
C LYS A 125 -19.67 -1.71 -20.68
N PHE A 126 -19.34 -2.63 -19.79
CA PHE A 126 -18.16 -3.50 -19.90
C PHE A 126 -18.47 -4.90 -19.41
N THR A 127 -17.76 -5.87 -19.91
CA THR A 127 -17.66 -7.21 -19.31
C THR A 127 -16.55 -7.14 -18.27
N ALA A 128 -16.87 -7.42 -17.01
CA ALA A 128 -15.88 -7.56 -15.95
C ALA A 128 -15.79 -9.02 -15.51
N ALA A 129 -14.58 -9.48 -15.28
CA ALA A 129 -14.33 -10.76 -14.64
C ALA A 129 -13.18 -10.58 -13.64
N SER A 130 -13.30 -11.18 -12.48
CA SER A 130 -12.26 -11.15 -11.46
C SER A 130 -12.19 -12.47 -10.72
N TYR A 131 -11.00 -12.82 -10.28
CA TYR A 131 -10.81 -13.85 -9.28
C TYR A 131 -9.80 -13.41 -8.23
N ASP A 132 -9.97 -13.92 -7.03
CA ASP A 132 -9.08 -13.71 -5.91
C ASP A 132 -8.82 -15.05 -5.23
N PHE A 133 -7.55 -15.40 -5.11
CA PHE A 133 -7.05 -16.58 -4.44
C PHE A 133 -6.18 -16.13 -3.26
N GLN A 134 -6.51 -16.59 -2.07
CA GLN A 134 -5.75 -16.31 -0.86
C GLN A 134 -5.51 -17.60 -0.10
N THR A 135 -4.30 -17.78 0.38
CA THR A 135 -3.97 -18.91 1.25
C THR A 135 -3.06 -18.49 2.39
N GLN A 136 -3.37 -18.97 3.55
CA GLN A 136 -2.53 -18.87 4.73
C GLN A 136 -2.12 -20.28 5.13
N LEU A 137 -0.81 -20.52 5.23
CA LEU A 137 -0.23 -21.81 5.57
C LEU A 137 0.77 -21.67 6.71
N ASP A 138 0.69 -22.57 7.66
CA ASP A 138 1.66 -22.70 8.75
C ASP A 138 2.70 -23.76 8.37
N LEU A 139 3.78 -23.34 7.69
CA LEU A 139 4.80 -24.23 7.15
C LEU A 139 5.62 -24.97 8.24
N ASP A 140 5.57 -24.50 9.47
CA ASP A 140 6.20 -25.17 10.60
C ASP A 140 5.64 -26.59 10.83
N LYS A 141 4.45 -26.90 10.34
CA LYS A 141 3.85 -28.24 10.40
C LYS A 141 4.56 -29.29 9.52
N PHE A 142 5.27 -28.83 8.49
CA PHE A 142 6.07 -29.71 7.63
C PHE A 142 7.46 -30.03 8.20
N ILE A 143 7.90 -29.32 9.25
CA ILE A 143 9.21 -29.53 9.83
C ILE A 143 9.14 -30.78 10.79
N PRO A 144 9.91 -31.85 10.54
CA PRO A 144 9.86 -33.06 11.34
C PRO A 144 10.25 -32.80 12.82
N GLY A 145 9.61 -33.50 13.73
CA GLY A 145 9.85 -33.41 15.15
C GLY A 145 9.05 -32.30 15.84
N ARG A 146 9.34 -32.08 17.13
CA ARG A 146 8.74 -30.99 17.92
C ARG A 146 9.47 -29.69 17.66
N SER A 147 9.52 -29.24 16.38
CA SER A 147 10.13 -27.97 16.03
C SER A 147 9.41 -26.81 16.72
N ARG A 148 10.19 -25.95 17.36
CA ARG A 148 9.69 -24.73 17.99
C ARG A 148 9.63 -23.55 17.01
N TRP A 149 10.01 -23.73 15.76
CA TRP A 149 9.92 -22.72 14.72
C TRP A 149 8.46 -22.41 14.38
N ARG A 150 8.16 -21.15 14.19
CA ARG A 150 6.90 -20.66 13.64
C ARG A 150 7.19 -20.04 12.28
N PHE A 151 6.52 -20.54 11.25
CA PHE A 151 6.78 -20.17 9.87
C PHE A 151 5.47 -19.96 9.09
N PRO A 152 4.69 -18.95 9.46
CA PRO A 152 3.45 -18.64 8.76
C PRO A 152 3.73 -17.98 7.41
N MET A 153 3.07 -18.46 6.36
CA MET A 153 3.14 -17.96 5.00
C MET A 153 1.76 -17.54 4.54
N PHE A 154 1.68 -16.39 3.92
CA PHE A 154 0.48 -15.90 3.25
C PHE A 154 0.78 -15.67 1.77
N ILE A 155 -0.05 -16.23 0.89
CA ILE A 155 0.03 -16.04 -0.56
C ILE A 155 -1.30 -15.45 -1.01
N ASN A 156 -1.24 -14.44 -1.86
CA ASN A 156 -2.40 -13.90 -2.55
C ASN A 156 -2.13 -13.79 -4.05
N HIS A 157 -3.13 -14.09 -4.84
CA HIS A 157 -3.12 -13.91 -6.28
C HIS A 157 -4.50 -13.46 -6.73
N SER A 158 -4.60 -12.29 -7.36
CA SER A 158 -5.85 -11.80 -7.91
C SER A 158 -5.64 -11.24 -9.31
N GLN A 159 -6.66 -11.39 -10.15
CA GLN A 159 -6.72 -10.77 -11.46
C GLN A 159 -8.09 -10.17 -11.69
N ASP A 160 -8.10 -8.98 -12.26
CA ASP A 160 -9.28 -8.24 -12.65
C ASP A 160 -9.18 -7.90 -14.14
N TRP A 161 -10.20 -8.22 -14.91
CA TRP A 161 -10.34 -7.86 -16.33
C TRP A 161 -11.60 -7.05 -16.53
N LYS A 162 -11.48 -5.99 -17.30
CA LYS A 162 -12.63 -5.23 -17.79
C LYS A 162 -12.48 -5.01 -19.28
N THR A 163 -13.35 -5.61 -20.06
CA THR A 163 -13.40 -5.42 -21.52
C THR A 163 -14.57 -4.53 -21.85
N PRO A 164 -14.34 -3.34 -22.45
CA PRO A 164 -15.42 -2.41 -22.76
C PRO A 164 -16.34 -2.98 -23.85
N LEU A 165 -17.61 -2.60 -23.82
CA LEU A 165 -18.60 -2.96 -24.82
C LEU A 165 -18.28 -2.34 -26.19
N PHE A 166 -17.78 -1.12 -26.19
CA PHE A 166 -17.35 -0.40 -27.39
C PHE A 166 -15.82 -0.33 -27.45
N ASN A 167 -15.27 -0.40 -28.65
CA ASN A 167 -13.84 -0.29 -28.85
C ASN A 167 -13.34 1.13 -28.52
N PRO A 168 -12.48 1.33 -27.49
CA PRO A 168 -11.99 2.65 -27.12
C PRO A 168 -11.21 3.38 -28.24
N LEU A 169 -10.63 2.61 -29.17
CA LEU A 169 -9.95 3.18 -30.35
C LEU A 169 -10.94 3.62 -31.45
N SER A 170 -12.18 3.15 -31.38
CA SER A 170 -13.28 3.49 -32.28
C SER A 170 -14.60 3.47 -31.50
N PRO A 171 -14.92 4.51 -30.74
CA PRO A 171 -15.98 4.47 -29.70
C PRO A 171 -17.39 4.13 -30.18
N ASP A 172 -17.66 4.23 -31.49
CA ASP A 172 -18.97 3.89 -32.06
C ASP A 172 -19.08 2.43 -32.55
N VAL A 173 -18.00 1.67 -32.42
CA VAL A 173 -17.93 0.28 -32.87
C VAL A 173 -17.96 -0.65 -31.67
N GLU A 174 -18.92 -1.57 -31.64
CA GLU A 174 -18.94 -2.62 -30.63
C GLU A 174 -17.68 -3.49 -30.72
N MET A 175 -17.18 -3.92 -29.56
CA MET A 175 -15.96 -4.70 -29.48
C MET A 175 -16.05 -6.01 -30.25
N ASP A 176 -17.19 -6.68 -30.20
CA ASP A 176 -17.41 -7.95 -30.92
C ASP A 176 -17.34 -7.75 -32.43
N ARG A 177 -17.84 -6.64 -32.97
CA ARG A 177 -17.69 -6.32 -34.40
C ARG A 177 -16.24 -5.97 -34.76
N SER A 178 -15.54 -5.27 -33.90
CA SER A 178 -14.11 -4.99 -34.10
C SER A 178 -13.29 -6.27 -34.15
N LEU A 179 -13.60 -7.24 -33.29
CA LEU A 179 -12.93 -8.55 -33.27
C LEU A 179 -13.33 -9.45 -34.47
N ALA A 180 -14.60 -9.41 -34.88
CA ALA A 180 -15.11 -10.20 -35.98
C ALA A 180 -14.44 -9.85 -37.34
N ASN A 181 -14.00 -8.59 -37.50
CA ASN A 181 -13.34 -8.11 -38.71
C ASN A 181 -11.86 -8.51 -38.81
N LEU A 182 -11.28 -9.06 -37.74
CA LEU A 182 -9.91 -9.55 -37.74
C LEU A 182 -9.89 -11.05 -38.12
N SER A 183 -9.06 -11.39 -39.09
CA SER A 183 -9.00 -12.76 -39.66
C SER A 183 -8.22 -13.72 -38.76
N ASP A 184 -7.21 -13.20 -38.04
CA ASP A 184 -6.29 -14.00 -37.24
C ASP A 184 -6.66 -13.95 -35.74
N GLY A 185 -6.55 -15.12 -35.10
CA GLY A 185 -6.74 -15.23 -33.65
C GLY A 185 -5.75 -14.42 -32.84
N ILE A 186 -4.51 -14.33 -33.30
CA ILE A 186 -3.43 -13.54 -32.65
C ILE A 186 -3.77 -12.06 -32.67
N GLU A 187 -4.28 -11.54 -33.79
CA GLU A 187 -4.70 -10.13 -33.89
C GLU A 187 -5.87 -9.83 -33.00
N ARG A 188 -6.83 -10.75 -32.87
CA ARG A 188 -7.97 -10.63 -31.96
C ARG A 188 -7.53 -10.56 -30.49
N ASP A 189 -6.61 -11.43 -30.09
CA ASP A 189 -6.09 -11.47 -28.73
C ASP A 189 -5.23 -10.23 -28.44
N SER A 190 -4.47 -9.77 -29.44
CA SER A 190 -3.70 -8.53 -29.36
C SER A 190 -4.62 -7.32 -29.15
N LEU A 191 -5.67 -7.18 -29.98
CA LEU A 191 -6.63 -6.08 -29.84
C LEU A 191 -7.34 -6.14 -28.47
N ARG A 192 -7.85 -7.32 -28.09
CA ARG A 192 -8.48 -7.51 -26.77
C ARG A 192 -7.53 -7.16 -25.63
N GLY A 193 -6.28 -7.63 -25.69
CA GLY A 193 -5.25 -7.30 -24.70
C GLY A 193 -4.87 -5.83 -24.64
N MET A 194 -5.02 -5.10 -25.75
CA MET A 194 -4.75 -3.68 -25.87
C MET A 194 -5.85 -2.82 -25.25
N VAL A 195 -7.11 -3.18 -25.45
CA VAL A 195 -8.26 -2.35 -25.08
C VAL A 195 -8.88 -2.72 -23.73
N SER A 196 -8.55 -3.89 -23.18
CA SER A 196 -9.05 -4.33 -21.88
C SER A 196 -8.22 -3.76 -20.75
N ASP A 197 -8.87 -3.25 -19.72
CA ASP A 197 -8.21 -2.93 -18.46
C ASP A 197 -7.90 -4.24 -17.72
N PHE A 198 -6.63 -4.45 -17.45
CA PHE A 198 -6.15 -5.63 -16.74
C PHE A 198 -5.35 -5.21 -15.52
N THR A 199 -5.69 -5.77 -14.37
CA THR A 199 -4.91 -5.61 -13.15
C THR A 199 -4.65 -6.98 -12.53
N GLN A 200 -3.37 -7.29 -12.34
CA GLN A 200 -2.93 -8.49 -11.62
C GLN A 200 -2.23 -8.07 -10.34
N ARG A 201 -2.57 -8.72 -9.24
CA ARG A 201 -1.88 -8.58 -7.96
C ARG A 201 -1.43 -9.95 -7.50
N ARG A 202 -0.20 -10.05 -7.09
CA ARG A 202 0.34 -11.26 -6.44
C ARG A 202 1.26 -10.89 -5.32
N GLY A 203 1.23 -11.68 -4.26
CA GLY A 203 2.08 -11.45 -3.11
C GLY A 203 2.41 -12.73 -2.37
N ILE A 204 3.57 -12.73 -1.76
CA ILE A 204 4.03 -13.78 -0.85
C ILE A 204 4.56 -13.08 0.39
N ASN A 205 4.01 -13.42 1.54
CA ASN A 205 4.37 -12.82 2.81
C ASN A 205 4.70 -13.90 3.84
N PHE A 206 5.88 -13.82 4.40
CA PHE A 206 6.30 -14.60 5.56
C PHE A 206 6.28 -13.67 6.76
N THR A 207 5.32 -13.85 7.65
CA THR A 207 5.12 -12.93 8.77
C THR A 207 5.62 -13.54 10.07
N ASN A 208 6.46 -12.77 10.80
CA ASN A 208 6.88 -13.14 12.13
C ASN A 208 7.48 -14.54 12.24
N ILE A 209 8.44 -14.85 11.37
CA ILE A 209 9.24 -16.07 11.48
C ILE A 209 10.07 -15.97 12.76
N HIS A 210 9.86 -16.88 13.72
CA HIS A 210 10.58 -16.85 14.99
C HIS A 210 10.65 -18.25 15.62
N LEU A 211 11.57 -18.41 16.56
CA LEU A 211 11.66 -19.57 17.41
C LEU A 211 10.81 -19.37 18.66
N ALA A 212 9.74 -20.16 18.83
CA ALA A 212 8.87 -20.07 19.98
C ALA A 212 9.62 -20.50 21.26
N ARG A 213 9.43 -19.76 22.37
CA ARG A 213 10.02 -20.12 23.66
C ARG A 213 9.48 -21.46 24.14
N GLY A 214 10.40 -22.38 24.49
CA GLY A 214 10.04 -23.70 25.00
C GLY A 214 9.43 -23.59 26.39
N GLY A 215 8.20 -24.02 26.53
CA GLY A 215 7.50 -24.09 27.82
C GLY A 215 5.99 -24.11 27.68
N GLY A 216 5.38 -25.30 27.68
CA GLY A 216 3.95 -25.48 27.90
C GLY A 216 3.15 -25.96 26.71
N ASN A 217 2.64 -27.16 26.85
CA ASN A 217 1.55 -27.72 26.05
C ASN A 217 0.37 -26.74 26.01
N SER A 218 0.28 -25.94 24.96
CA SER A 218 -0.94 -25.15 24.71
C SER A 218 -1.85 -25.93 23.77
N ASN A 219 -2.51 -26.94 24.30
CA ASN A 219 -3.81 -27.36 23.79
C ASN A 219 -4.79 -26.20 24.05
N THR A 220 -4.86 -25.26 23.19
CA THR A 220 -5.93 -24.26 23.18
C THR A 220 -6.54 -24.28 21.79
N GLN A 221 -7.55 -25.15 21.67
CA GLN A 221 -8.50 -25.14 20.58
C GLN A 221 -9.03 -23.74 20.33
N GLY A 222 -9.09 -23.43 19.06
CA GLY A 222 -9.72 -22.39 18.32
C GLY A 222 -10.64 -21.42 19.05
N ARG A 223 -10.24 -20.15 19.01
CA ARG A 223 -11.20 -19.05 18.86
C ARG A 223 -10.55 -18.00 17.96
N GLN A 224 -11.06 -17.98 16.74
CA GLN A 224 -10.86 -16.87 15.79
C GLN A 224 -11.18 -15.55 16.49
N ARG A 225 -10.25 -14.63 16.49
CA ARG A 225 -10.50 -13.21 16.70
C ARG A 225 -9.84 -12.45 15.57
N SER A 226 -10.72 -11.80 14.81
CA SER A 226 -10.41 -10.85 13.75
C SER A 226 -9.35 -9.81 14.19
N PRO A 227 -8.43 -9.40 13.28
CA PRO A 227 -7.46 -8.38 13.60
C PRO A 227 -8.06 -7.00 13.29
N VAL A 228 -8.93 -6.51 14.16
CA VAL A 228 -9.25 -5.07 14.19
C VAL A 228 -9.40 -4.67 15.66
N SER A 229 -8.57 -3.76 16.04
CA SER A 229 -8.68 -2.79 17.11
C SER A 229 -7.58 -2.80 18.17
N SER A 230 -6.89 -1.64 18.17
CA SER A 230 -6.41 -0.88 19.32
C SER A 230 -5.33 -1.50 20.22
N GLU A 231 -4.13 -1.01 19.99
CA GLU A 231 -3.16 -0.78 21.03
C GLU A 231 -3.78 0.15 22.11
N LEU A 232 -4.24 -0.44 23.18
CA LEU A 232 -4.29 0.21 24.51
C LEU A 232 -4.47 -0.86 25.59
N GLY A 233 -3.43 -1.01 26.43
CA GLY A 233 -3.57 -1.49 27.80
C GLY A 233 -3.97 -2.96 28.00
N ARG A 234 -3.07 -3.91 27.80
CA ARG A 234 -3.20 -5.23 28.44
C ARG A 234 -2.28 -5.35 29.65
N ARG A 235 -2.87 -5.24 30.81
CA ARG A 235 -2.33 -5.80 32.06
C ARG A 235 -2.06 -7.29 31.80
N ALA A 236 -0.81 -7.70 31.98
CA ALA A 236 -0.42 -9.10 31.99
C ALA A 236 -1.19 -9.83 33.09
N SER A 237 -1.98 -10.84 32.72
CA SER A 237 -2.57 -11.76 33.70
C SER A 237 -1.46 -12.51 34.43
N PRO A 238 -1.45 -12.53 35.74
CA PRO A 238 -0.50 -13.34 36.52
C PRO A 238 -0.97 -14.79 36.52
N GLY A 239 -0.41 -15.63 35.64
CA GLY A 239 -0.79 -17.04 35.65
C GLY A 239 -0.14 -17.94 34.59
N ALA A 240 0.55 -17.41 33.58
CA ALA A 240 1.29 -18.22 32.65
C ALA A 240 2.59 -18.71 33.32
N LYS A 241 2.68 -19.97 33.65
CA LYS A 241 3.93 -20.62 34.11
C LYS A 241 4.96 -20.46 32.97
N SER A 242 5.89 -19.55 33.19
CA SER A 242 7.06 -19.31 32.34
C SER A 242 7.88 -20.60 32.21
N GLY A 243 8.22 -20.95 30.98
CA GLY A 243 9.19 -22.03 30.72
C GLY A 243 10.49 -21.87 31.52
N THR A 244 11.11 -22.95 31.83
CA THR A 244 12.16 -23.13 32.85
C THR A 244 13.48 -22.38 32.57
N GLY A 245 13.62 -21.59 31.56
CA GLY A 245 14.82 -20.81 31.24
C GLY A 245 14.61 -19.29 31.37
N LYS A 246 15.45 -18.60 32.16
CA LYS A 246 15.51 -17.13 32.14
C LYS A 246 15.98 -16.67 30.76
N PRO A 247 15.30 -15.76 30.08
CA PRO A 247 15.70 -15.28 28.75
C PRO A 247 17.10 -14.67 28.80
N LYS A 248 17.95 -15.09 27.87
CA LYS A 248 19.31 -14.55 27.70
C LYS A 248 19.31 -13.59 26.51
N PRO A 249 20.16 -12.55 26.52
CA PRO A 249 20.20 -11.59 25.40
C PRO A 249 20.52 -12.23 24.05
N TRP A 250 21.29 -13.30 24.02
CA TRP A 250 21.71 -13.99 22.78
C TRP A 250 20.78 -15.13 22.34
N ASP A 251 19.64 -15.32 22.98
CA ASP A 251 18.70 -16.36 22.58
C ASP A 251 18.06 -16.01 21.22
N LEU A 252 18.05 -16.97 20.28
CA LEU A 252 17.40 -16.84 18.98
C LEU A 252 15.90 -16.60 19.09
N GLU A 253 15.30 -16.95 20.22
CA GLU A 253 13.89 -16.70 20.56
C GLU A 253 13.56 -15.20 20.68
N ASN A 254 14.59 -14.33 20.78
CA ASN A 254 14.42 -12.89 20.80
C ASN A 254 14.38 -12.29 19.38
N LEU A 255 14.74 -13.07 18.36
CA LEU A 255 14.76 -12.65 16.97
C LEU A 255 13.47 -13.05 16.25
N SER A 256 12.98 -12.16 15.43
CA SER A 256 11.91 -12.46 14.48
C SER A 256 12.19 -11.79 13.14
N ALA A 257 11.83 -12.48 12.07
CA ALA A 257 12.00 -11.99 10.71
C ALA A 257 10.65 -11.96 9.99
N THR A 258 10.50 -10.99 9.11
CA THR A 258 9.34 -10.85 8.21
C THR A 258 9.86 -10.55 6.82
N TYR A 259 9.32 -11.20 5.82
CA TYR A 259 9.60 -10.90 4.43
C TYR A 259 8.27 -10.81 3.66
N ALA A 260 8.13 -9.78 2.85
CA ALA A 260 6.97 -9.62 2.00
C ALA A 260 7.41 -9.18 0.59
N TYR A 261 6.84 -9.81 -0.41
CA TYR A 261 6.93 -9.41 -1.80
C TYR A 261 5.52 -9.22 -2.35
N ASN A 262 5.28 -8.08 -2.96
CA ASN A 262 4.01 -7.77 -3.61
C ASN A 262 4.28 -7.18 -4.99
N GLU A 263 3.60 -7.70 -5.99
CA GLU A 263 3.65 -7.23 -7.36
C GLU A 263 2.25 -6.80 -7.81
N ILE A 264 2.19 -5.68 -8.49
CA ILE A 264 1.00 -5.19 -9.17
C ILE A 264 1.38 -4.92 -10.62
N VAL A 265 0.67 -5.55 -11.54
CA VAL A 265 0.80 -5.32 -12.99
C VAL A 265 -0.52 -4.76 -13.49
N ARG A 266 -0.46 -3.62 -14.17
CA ARG A 266 -1.61 -2.97 -14.81
C ARG A 266 -1.32 -2.73 -16.28
N ARG A 267 -2.34 -2.84 -17.09
CA ARG A 267 -2.33 -2.42 -18.48
C ARG A 267 -3.73 -1.97 -18.90
N ASP A 268 -3.79 -1.01 -19.75
CA ASP A 268 -5.01 -0.45 -20.31
C ASP A 268 -4.75 0.10 -21.72
N VAL A 269 -5.71 0.82 -22.29
CA VAL A 269 -5.59 1.43 -23.61
C VAL A 269 -4.38 2.36 -23.73
N ASN A 270 -4.10 3.14 -22.70
CA ASN A 270 -3.03 4.15 -22.67
C ASN A 270 -1.70 3.60 -22.17
N THR A 271 -1.73 2.45 -21.48
CA THR A 271 -0.58 1.88 -20.77
C THR A 271 -0.27 0.49 -21.31
N ILE A 272 0.95 0.32 -21.85
CA ILE A 272 1.42 -1.01 -22.27
C ILE A 272 1.70 -1.86 -21.04
N GLN A 273 2.38 -1.27 -20.07
CA GLN A 273 2.76 -1.91 -18.81
C GLN A 273 2.97 -0.87 -17.73
N ASP A 274 2.34 -1.06 -16.59
CA ASP A 274 2.68 -0.42 -15.31
C ASP A 274 2.86 -1.54 -14.28
N ARG A 275 4.11 -1.88 -14.01
CA ARG A 275 4.49 -2.92 -13.05
C ARG A 275 5.14 -2.28 -11.85
N ARG A 276 4.63 -2.62 -10.67
CA ARG A 276 5.15 -2.18 -9.39
C ARG A 276 5.49 -3.39 -8.53
N ASP A 277 6.77 -3.54 -8.23
CA ASP A 277 7.32 -4.55 -7.33
C ASP A 277 7.65 -3.90 -6.00
N ALA A 278 7.12 -4.43 -4.92
CA ALA A 278 7.38 -3.95 -3.56
C ALA A 278 7.96 -5.09 -2.71
N TYR A 279 9.17 -4.87 -2.21
CA TYR A 279 9.89 -5.78 -1.32
C TYR A 279 9.97 -5.17 0.05
N ARG A 280 9.65 -5.93 1.08
CA ARG A 280 9.77 -5.52 2.47
C ARG A 280 10.46 -6.62 3.26
N GLY A 281 11.57 -6.28 3.89
CA GLY A 281 12.28 -7.13 4.83
C GLY A 281 12.29 -6.48 6.21
N ASN A 282 12.03 -7.24 7.25
CA ASN A 282 12.11 -6.75 8.62
C ASN A 282 12.79 -7.78 9.49
N LEU A 283 13.78 -7.34 10.26
CA LEU A 283 14.42 -8.10 11.32
C LEU A 283 14.21 -7.38 12.64
N ALA A 284 13.59 -8.05 13.59
CA ALA A 284 13.34 -7.49 14.91
C ALA A 284 13.97 -8.35 15.99
N TYR A 285 14.62 -7.68 16.94
CA TYR A 285 15.15 -8.26 18.17
C TYR A 285 14.36 -7.69 19.34
N ASN A 286 13.82 -8.58 20.19
CA ASN A 286 13.04 -8.20 21.35
C ASN A 286 13.49 -8.98 22.58
N TYR A 287 14.22 -8.32 23.46
CA TYR A 287 14.65 -8.88 24.73
C TYR A 287 13.90 -8.21 25.87
N GLN A 288 13.29 -9.02 26.73
CA GLN A 288 12.59 -8.55 27.93
C GLN A 288 12.91 -9.49 29.08
N ARG A 289 13.33 -8.92 30.20
CA ARG A 289 13.67 -9.65 31.41
C ARG A 289 13.30 -8.84 32.64
N ILE A 290 12.98 -9.55 33.74
CA ILE A 290 12.95 -8.91 35.07
C ILE A 290 14.40 -8.54 35.41
N PRO A 291 14.70 -7.25 35.66
CA PRO A 291 16.05 -6.80 35.89
C PRO A 291 16.67 -7.42 37.14
N LEU A 292 17.98 -7.59 37.10
CA LEU A 292 18.75 -8.07 38.26
C LEU A 292 18.87 -6.92 39.26
N ASN A 293 18.11 -6.97 40.32
CA ASN A 293 18.08 -5.97 41.38
C ASN A 293 19.09 -6.26 42.47
N ILE A 294 19.95 -5.33 42.76
CA ILE A 294 20.91 -5.34 43.86
C ILE A 294 20.51 -4.28 44.84
N ALA A 295 20.36 -4.66 46.12
CA ALA A 295 20.03 -3.73 47.21
C ALA A 295 21.12 -3.90 48.29
N PRO A 296 22.25 -3.15 48.21
CA PRO A 296 23.43 -3.37 49.02
C PRO A 296 23.18 -3.05 50.48
N PHE A 297 22.26 -2.11 50.78
CA PHE A 297 22.03 -1.61 52.13
C PHE A 297 20.79 -2.20 52.84
N LYS A 298 20.23 -3.29 52.30
CA LYS A 298 19.00 -3.93 52.84
C LYS A 298 19.12 -4.38 54.28
N GLY A 299 20.35 -4.62 54.78
CA GLY A 299 20.62 -5.03 56.19
C GLY A 299 20.44 -3.93 57.24
N ILE A 300 20.27 -2.68 56.86
CA ILE A 300 20.12 -1.59 57.81
C ILE A 300 18.72 -1.65 58.47
N LYS A 301 18.70 -1.82 59.81
CA LYS A 301 17.48 -1.97 60.59
C LYS A 301 16.88 -0.65 61.08
N ASN A 302 17.67 0.43 61.04
CA ASN A 302 17.23 1.73 61.53
C ASN A 302 16.16 2.36 60.63
N LYS A 303 14.98 2.68 61.19
CA LYS A 303 13.85 3.26 60.45
C LYS A 303 14.15 4.65 59.89
N ASN A 304 14.97 5.45 60.57
CA ASN A 304 15.35 6.79 60.13
C ASN A 304 16.30 6.77 58.89
N LEU A 305 16.93 5.63 58.62
CA LEU A 305 17.79 5.43 57.47
C LEU A 305 17.09 4.67 56.32
N SER A 306 15.77 4.71 56.26
CA SER A 306 14.96 4.04 55.27
C SER A 306 15.33 4.43 53.83
N LEU A 307 15.73 5.70 53.62
CA LEU A 307 16.19 6.19 52.33
C LEU A 307 17.44 5.43 51.85
N ILE A 308 18.43 5.21 52.72
CA ILE A 308 19.65 4.47 52.38
C ILE A 308 19.37 2.99 52.26
N ARG A 309 18.62 2.42 53.21
CA ARG A 309 18.25 1.02 53.22
C ARG A 309 17.57 0.55 51.95
N ASP A 310 16.69 1.40 51.39
CA ASP A 310 15.88 1.07 50.24
C ASP A 310 16.57 1.42 48.89
N MET A 311 17.81 1.93 48.96
CA MET A 311 18.61 2.12 47.72
C MET A 311 18.81 0.77 47.03
N ASN A 312 18.52 0.74 45.75
CA ASN A 312 18.63 -0.42 44.91
C ASN A 312 19.06 -0.01 43.52
N LEU A 313 19.71 -0.93 42.84
CA LEU A 313 20.21 -0.70 41.49
C LEU A 313 19.88 -1.94 40.65
N ASN A 314 19.33 -1.72 39.47
CA ASN A 314 19.13 -2.75 38.47
C ASN A 314 20.26 -2.70 37.44
N LEU A 315 21.08 -3.72 37.39
CA LEU A 315 22.26 -3.79 36.52
C LEU A 315 21.92 -4.00 35.05
N THR A 316 20.74 -4.57 34.77
CA THR A 316 20.34 -4.90 33.40
C THR A 316 19.07 -4.15 33.02
N PRO A 317 18.96 -3.72 31.75
CA PRO A 317 17.72 -3.13 31.29
C PRO A 317 16.56 -4.13 31.36
N SER A 318 15.36 -3.61 31.56
CA SER A 318 14.11 -4.39 31.59
C SER A 318 13.63 -4.78 30.21
N ARG A 319 13.89 -3.93 29.21
CA ARG A 319 13.56 -4.20 27.80
C ARG A 319 14.61 -3.59 26.89
N VAL A 320 15.02 -4.37 25.89
CA VAL A 320 15.82 -3.90 24.75
C VAL A 320 15.13 -4.40 23.50
N SER A 321 14.81 -3.51 22.59
CA SER A 321 14.33 -3.90 21.27
C SER A 321 15.05 -3.11 20.20
N ALA A 322 15.36 -3.79 19.10
CA ALA A 322 15.93 -3.23 17.91
C ALA A 322 15.17 -3.80 16.70
N ARG A 323 14.86 -2.94 15.74
CA ARG A 323 14.17 -3.33 14.51
C ARG A 323 14.83 -2.65 13.33
N ALA A 324 15.17 -3.43 12.33
CA ALA A 324 15.62 -2.95 11.03
C ALA A 324 14.60 -3.37 9.98
N GLU A 325 14.05 -2.42 9.26
CA GLU A 325 13.07 -2.63 8.20
C GLU A 325 13.58 -2.03 6.91
N VAL A 326 13.62 -2.83 5.87
CA VAL A 326 14.01 -2.43 4.51
C VAL A 326 12.78 -2.47 3.63
N ASN A 327 12.50 -1.38 2.93
CA ASN A 327 11.42 -1.26 1.97
C ASN A 327 12.01 -0.84 0.61
N ARG A 328 11.82 -1.66 -0.41
CA ARG A 328 12.22 -1.35 -1.79
C ARG A 328 10.99 -1.37 -2.69
N VAL A 329 10.83 -0.33 -3.49
CA VAL A 329 9.78 -0.26 -4.52
C VAL A 329 10.47 0.00 -5.86
N VAL A 330 10.13 -0.83 -6.83
CA VAL A 330 10.55 -0.69 -8.23
C VAL A 330 9.30 -0.56 -9.07
N GLN A 331 9.18 0.52 -9.82
CA GLN A 331 8.09 0.73 -10.76
C GLN A 331 8.67 0.82 -12.18
N VAL A 332 8.08 0.06 -13.07
CA VAL A 332 8.41 0.02 -14.50
C VAL A 332 7.15 0.42 -15.26
N MET A 333 7.20 1.54 -15.98
CA MET A 333 6.04 2.07 -16.68
C MET A 333 6.37 2.34 -18.14
N GLN A 334 5.51 1.89 -19.04
CA GLN A 334 5.56 2.19 -20.46
C GLN A 334 4.19 2.61 -20.94
N MET A 335 4.10 3.83 -21.42
CA MET A 335 2.89 4.40 -22.02
C MET A 335 2.77 3.96 -23.47
N ARG A 336 1.55 3.88 -23.95
CA ARG A 336 1.25 3.57 -25.35
C ARG A 336 1.13 4.85 -26.15
N ASN A 337 1.73 4.89 -27.33
CA ASN A 337 1.48 5.93 -28.29
C ASN A 337 0.28 5.52 -29.17
N ILE A 338 -0.89 6.08 -28.86
CA ILE A 338 -2.13 5.76 -29.57
C ILE A 338 -2.14 6.39 -30.96
N ASP A 339 -1.58 7.58 -31.11
CA ASP A 339 -1.59 8.33 -32.37
C ASP A 339 -0.64 7.71 -33.41
N ASN A 340 0.49 7.18 -32.94
CA ASN A 340 1.46 6.52 -33.79
C ASN A 340 1.94 5.21 -33.19
N PRO A 341 1.24 4.08 -33.38
CA PRO A 341 1.58 2.78 -32.80
C PRO A 341 2.96 2.24 -33.22
N LYS A 342 3.53 2.74 -34.33
CA LYS A 342 4.87 2.35 -34.81
C LYS A 342 5.99 2.97 -33.96
N PHE A 343 5.72 4.04 -33.26
CA PHE A 343 6.66 4.71 -32.38
C PHE A 343 6.33 4.40 -30.92
N GLN A 344 7.10 3.52 -30.32
CA GLN A 344 6.93 3.18 -28.90
C GLN A 344 7.62 4.22 -28.01
N LEU A 345 6.92 4.66 -26.99
CA LEU A 345 7.50 5.51 -25.95
C LEU A 345 8.49 4.72 -25.10
N PRO A 346 9.56 5.36 -24.62
CA PRO A 346 10.55 4.67 -23.81
C PRO A 346 9.97 4.23 -22.45
N THR A 347 10.48 3.10 -21.96
CA THR A 347 10.15 2.59 -20.63
C THR A 347 10.80 3.47 -19.55
N THR A 348 10.03 3.88 -18.58
CA THR A 348 10.49 4.65 -17.42
C THR A 348 10.64 3.76 -16.19
N TYR A 349 11.67 4.04 -15.39
CA TYR A 349 11.98 3.29 -14.18
C TYR A 349 11.99 4.25 -12.98
N ALA A 350 11.18 3.95 -11.97
CA ALA A 350 11.21 4.64 -10.69
C ALA A 350 11.60 3.63 -9.60
N LYS A 351 12.66 3.94 -8.87
CA LYS A 351 13.17 3.07 -7.81
C LYS A 351 13.32 3.85 -6.53
N SER A 352 12.96 3.24 -5.44
CA SER A 352 13.21 3.78 -4.12
C SER A 352 13.49 2.67 -3.14
N MET A 353 14.55 2.82 -2.35
CA MET A 353 14.87 1.91 -1.27
C MET A 353 15.17 2.69 0.00
N THR A 354 14.48 2.35 1.06
CA THR A 354 14.68 2.96 2.39
C THR A 354 14.93 1.87 3.42
N MET A 355 15.70 2.21 4.44
CA MET A 355 15.90 1.38 5.61
C MET A 355 15.58 2.19 6.86
N ASP A 356 14.61 1.72 7.63
CA ASP A 356 14.25 2.27 8.93
C ASP A 356 14.87 1.43 10.04
N ARG A 357 15.63 2.04 10.94
CA ARG A 357 16.21 1.40 12.13
C ARG A 357 15.58 2.03 13.36
N ASN A 358 14.96 1.21 14.19
CA ASN A 358 14.30 1.64 15.42
C ASN A 358 14.95 0.93 16.60
N TYR A 359 15.25 1.69 17.64
CA TYR A 359 15.86 1.21 18.88
C TYR A 359 14.97 1.64 20.05
N ASN A 360 14.75 0.74 20.99
CA ASN A 360 14.03 1.06 22.21
C ASN A 360 14.74 0.39 23.38
N LEU A 361 15.05 1.19 24.40
CA LEU A 361 15.65 0.73 25.63
C LEU A 361 14.81 1.25 26.80
N VAL A 362 14.31 0.33 27.63
CA VAL A 362 13.66 0.66 28.90
C VAL A 362 14.54 0.13 30.01
N TRP A 363 15.04 1.04 30.82
CA TRP A 363 15.91 0.69 31.93
C TRP A 363 15.37 1.26 33.24
N ASP A 364 14.83 0.40 34.07
CA ASP A 364 14.48 0.72 35.44
C ASP A 364 15.76 0.68 36.29
N LEU A 365 16.60 1.74 36.23
CA LEU A 365 17.89 1.81 36.94
C LEU A 365 17.74 1.55 38.43
N SER A 366 16.65 2.01 39.02
CA SER A 366 16.24 1.64 40.35
C SER A 366 14.70 1.50 40.39
N LYS A 367 14.15 1.09 41.53
CA LYS A 367 12.69 1.08 41.73
C LYS A 367 12.06 2.44 41.50
N ASN A 368 12.82 3.50 41.72
CA ASN A 368 12.34 4.88 41.66
C ASN A 368 12.89 5.66 40.47
N PHE A 369 13.88 5.15 39.73
CA PHE A 369 14.46 5.86 38.60
C PHE A 369 14.32 5.02 37.34
N LYS A 370 13.59 5.57 36.36
CA LYS A 370 13.35 4.93 35.06
C LYS A 370 13.92 5.78 33.96
N LEU A 371 14.57 5.11 33.01
CA LEU A 371 15.11 5.69 31.80
C LEU A 371 14.49 4.98 30.60
N ASP A 372 13.81 5.73 29.75
CA ASP A 372 13.27 5.28 28.48
C ASP A 372 14.05 5.99 27.35
N TYR A 373 14.61 5.23 26.45
CA TYR A 373 15.27 5.74 25.26
C TYR A 373 14.60 5.16 24.01
N THR A 374 14.24 5.99 23.07
CA THR A 374 13.81 5.60 21.72
C THR A 374 14.65 6.30 20.69
N GLY A 375 15.16 5.55 19.74
CA GLY A 375 15.93 6.07 18.60
C GLY A 375 15.30 5.58 17.31
N ARG A 376 15.20 6.47 16.32
CA ARG A 376 14.78 6.16 14.97
C ARG A 376 15.76 6.76 13.98
N MET A 377 16.17 5.96 13.02
CA MET A 377 17.05 6.39 11.94
C MET A 377 16.45 5.91 10.63
N ARG A 378 16.16 6.83 9.74
CA ARG A 378 15.77 6.53 8.37
C ARG A 378 16.95 6.77 7.44
N VAL A 379 17.14 5.82 6.56
CA VAL A 379 18.26 5.78 5.63
C VAL A 379 17.71 5.56 4.23
N ARG A 380 18.25 6.23 3.25
CA ARG A 380 18.04 5.96 1.84
C ARG A 380 19.19 5.13 1.30
N VAL A 381 18.87 4.06 0.59
CA VAL A 381 19.83 3.28 -0.18
C VAL A 381 19.70 3.73 -1.63
N ASP A 382 20.75 4.41 -2.14
CA ASP A 382 20.73 4.95 -3.48
C ASP A 382 20.93 3.82 -4.50
N GLU A 383 20.10 3.83 -5.57
CA GLU A 383 20.13 2.86 -6.68
C GLU A 383 20.46 3.58 -7.98
N LEU A 384 21.18 2.92 -8.87
CA LEU A 384 21.43 3.43 -10.22
C LEU A 384 20.15 3.39 -11.06
N PRO A 385 19.95 4.37 -11.96
CA PRO A 385 18.82 4.35 -12.89
C PRO A 385 18.91 3.18 -13.87
N GLY A 386 17.77 2.77 -14.44
CA GLY A 386 17.70 1.68 -15.42
C GLY A 386 16.97 0.43 -14.92
N PRO A 387 16.93 -0.65 -15.69
CA PRO A 387 16.22 -1.88 -15.34
C PRO A 387 16.83 -2.55 -14.11
N ALA A 388 16.01 -3.27 -13.34
CA ALA A 388 16.48 -4.14 -12.27
C ALA A 388 16.97 -5.47 -12.89
N GLY A 389 17.90 -6.17 -12.20
CA GLY A 389 18.46 -7.42 -12.68
C GLY A 389 19.69 -7.27 -13.59
N VAL A 390 20.28 -6.08 -13.65
CA VAL A 390 21.58 -5.85 -14.30
C VAL A 390 22.66 -5.94 -13.23
N ASP A 391 23.63 -6.83 -13.42
CA ASP A 391 24.66 -7.16 -12.42
C ASP A 391 25.38 -5.92 -11.83
N SER A 392 25.72 -4.94 -12.65
CA SER A 392 26.36 -3.70 -12.18
C SER A 392 25.46 -2.87 -11.27
N ILE A 393 24.16 -2.81 -11.59
CA ILE A 393 23.16 -2.07 -10.81
C ILE A 393 22.91 -2.78 -9.48
N ASP A 394 22.77 -4.09 -9.51
CA ASP A 394 22.49 -4.89 -8.32
C ASP A 394 23.71 -4.95 -7.38
N THR A 395 24.92 -5.01 -7.94
CA THR A 395 26.17 -4.93 -7.15
C THR A 395 26.31 -3.57 -6.45
N TYR A 396 26.02 -2.46 -7.16
CA TYR A 396 26.01 -1.12 -6.58
C TYR A 396 25.01 -1.01 -5.43
N LEU A 397 23.80 -1.54 -5.63
CA LEU A 397 22.75 -1.57 -4.61
C LEU A 397 23.19 -2.34 -3.36
N LEU A 398 23.76 -3.54 -3.54
CA LEU A 398 24.22 -4.37 -2.43
C LEU A 398 25.36 -3.68 -1.66
N ASN A 399 26.30 -3.06 -2.34
CA ASN A 399 27.39 -2.34 -1.69
C ASN A 399 26.85 -1.17 -0.85
N ASN A 400 25.90 -0.39 -1.37
CA ASN A 400 25.27 0.70 -0.63
C ASN A 400 24.46 0.20 0.56
N LEU A 401 23.75 -0.93 0.40
CA LEU A 401 23.01 -1.55 1.49
C LEU A 401 23.95 -2.04 2.60
N MET A 402 25.05 -2.69 2.25
CA MET A 402 26.05 -3.18 3.21
C MET A 402 26.81 -2.04 3.89
N ALA A 403 27.04 -0.94 3.19
CA ALA A 403 27.60 0.30 3.77
C ALA A 403 26.60 0.98 4.73
N GLY A 404 25.35 0.52 4.78
CA GLY A 404 24.33 1.04 5.67
C GLY A 404 23.52 2.20 5.10
N GLY A 405 23.73 2.56 3.84
CA GLY A 405 23.02 3.62 3.12
C GLY A 405 23.32 5.04 3.62
N ARG A 406 22.64 6.02 3.07
CA ARG A 406 22.78 7.44 3.41
C ARG A 406 21.69 7.86 4.39
N PRO A 407 22.03 8.30 5.61
CA PRO A 407 21.03 8.80 6.57
C PRO A 407 20.28 10.01 6.00
N ILE A 408 18.96 10.05 6.21
CA ILE A 408 18.10 11.17 5.82
C ILE A 408 17.35 11.77 7.01
N GLU A 409 17.04 10.95 8.00
CA GLU A 409 16.41 11.40 9.25
C GLU A 409 17.01 10.62 10.42
N TYR A 410 17.30 11.32 11.49
CA TYR A 410 17.68 10.72 12.77
C TYR A 410 16.93 11.42 13.89
N HIS A 411 16.19 10.66 14.66
CA HIS A 411 15.43 11.15 15.81
C HIS A 411 15.76 10.30 17.04
N HIS A 412 16.00 10.93 18.16
CA HIS A 412 16.02 10.21 19.42
C HIS A 412 15.29 10.99 20.53
N HIS A 413 14.64 10.23 21.37
CA HIS A 413 13.91 10.71 22.54
C HIS A 413 14.42 10.00 23.78
N VAL A 414 14.72 10.78 24.81
CA VAL A 414 15.10 10.29 26.14
C VAL A 414 14.10 10.82 27.16
N ASN A 415 13.54 9.91 27.95
CA ASN A 415 12.66 10.26 29.05
C ASN A 415 13.20 9.64 30.33
N ALA A 416 13.60 10.48 31.28
CA ALA A 416 14.04 10.07 32.62
C ALA A 416 12.98 10.50 33.64
N SER A 417 12.45 9.55 34.38
CA SER A 417 11.47 9.82 35.40
C SER A 417 11.96 9.35 36.77
N TRP A 418 11.93 10.26 37.74
CA TRP A 418 12.45 10.03 39.04
C TRP A 418 11.45 10.50 40.13
N PRO A 419 10.59 9.60 40.68
CA PRO A 419 9.91 9.90 41.91
C PRO A 419 10.94 9.99 43.06
N LEU A 420 11.16 11.20 43.54
CA LEU A 420 12.11 11.47 44.60
C LEU A 420 11.60 10.87 45.91
N PRO A 421 12.40 10.07 46.60
CA PRO A 421 11.97 9.42 47.84
C PRO A 421 11.97 10.34 49.06
N ILE A 422 11.50 11.61 48.92
CA ILE A 422 11.42 12.64 49.95
C ILE A 422 10.51 12.15 51.10
N ASN A 423 9.47 11.42 50.75
CA ASN A 423 8.54 10.81 51.69
C ASN A 423 9.20 9.78 52.67
N LYS A 424 10.44 9.39 52.43
CA LYS A 424 11.21 8.51 53.31
C LYS A 424 12.06 9.29 54.32
N ILE A 425 12.13 10.61 54.20
CA ILE A 425 12.83 11.48 55.14
C ILE A 425 11.90 11.72 56.33
N PRO A 426 12.34 11.53 57.57
CA PRO A 426 11.54 11.84 58.75
C PRO A 426 10.97 13.28 58.67
N TYR A 427 9.70 13.43 59.02
CA TYR A 427 8.90 14.67 58.94
C TYR A 427 8.44 15.09 57.53
N LEU A 428 9.03 14.60 56.46
CA LEU A 428 8.65 14.93 55.05
C LEU A 428 7.79 13.85 54.38
N GLU A 429 7.23 12.91 55.14
CA GLU A 429 6.45 11.78 54.60
C GLU A 429 5.18 12.20 53.84
N PHE A 430 4.68 13.41 54.09
CA PHE A 430 3.53 14.00 53.45
C PHE A 430 3.84 14.59 52.08
N VAL A 431 5.14 14.66 51.68
CA VAL A 431 5.60 15.21 50.40
C VAL A 431 5.87 14.10 49.45
N GLN A 432 5.16 14.06 48.32
CA GLN A 432 5.45 13.19 47.16
C GLN A 432 5.91 14.08 46.01
N MET A 433 7.12 13.91 45.55
CA MET A 433 7.69 14.70 44.48
C MET A 433 8.18 13.81 43.36
N GLN A 434 7.85 14.16 42.12
CA GLN A 434 8.32 13.51 40.91
C GLN A 434 9.05 14.53 40.05
N LEU A 435 10.25 14.15 39.60
CA LEU A 435 11.02 14.88 38.63
C LEU A 435 11.03 14.09 37.34
N ARG A 436 10.80 14.75 36.19
CA ARG A 436 10.89 14.18 34.87
C ARG A 436 11.72 15.08 33.99
N TYR A 437 12.63 14.46 33.27
CA TYR A 437 13.41 15.10 32.21
C TYR A 437 13.09 14.41 30.89
N GLN A 438 12.75 15.20 29.87
CA GLN A 438 12.51 14.74 28.51
C GLN A 438 13.39 15.56 27.58
N THR A 439 14.00 14.89 26.62
CA THR A 439 14.76 15.55 25.57
C THR A 439 14.53 14.85 24.24
N ASP A 440 14.40 15.66 23.22
CA ASP A 440 14.24 15.25 21.84
C ASP A 440 15.41 15.85 21.05
N PHE A 441 15.93 15.07 20.13
CA PHE A 441 16.91 15.47 19.15
C PHE A 441 16.49 14.98 17.79
N ASP A 442 16.41 15.89 16.84
CA ASP A 442 16.05 15.66 15.46
C ASP A 442 17.15 16.16 14.54
N TRP A 443 17.59 15.31 13.64
CA TRP A 443 18.49 15.64 12.56
C TRP A 443 17.88 15.23 11.24
N ASN A 444 17.78 16.17 10.29
CA ASN A 444 17.26 15.95 8.96
C ASN A 444 18.32 16.37 7.94
N ALA A 445 18.59 15.47 7.00
CA ALA A 445 19.49 15.76 5.88
C ALA A 445 18.86 16.80 4.95
N GLN A 446 19.70 17.57 4.30
CA GLN A 446 19.30 18.48 3.23
C GLN A 446 18.47 17.74 2.17
N PRO A 447 17.37 18.32 1.66
CA PRO A 447 16.59 17.76 0.56
C PRO A 447 17.47 17.44 -0.65
N LEU A 448 17.30 16.26 -1.24
CA LEU A 448 18.11 15.82 -2.38
C LEU A 448 17.99 16.78 -3.58
N LEU A 449 16.83 17.37 -3.79
CA LEU A 449 16.59 18.33 -4.86
C LEU A 449 17.44 19.59 -4.70
N ALA A 450 17.58 20.09 -3.48
CA ALA A 450 18.44 21.24 -3.16
C ALA A 450 19.93 20.89 -3.29
N ALA A 451 20.32 19.64 -3.04
CA ALA A 451 21.69 19.18 -3.23
C ALA A 451 22.08 18.97 -4.70
N ILE A 452 21.11 18.64 -5.58
CA ILE A 452 21.32 18.42 -7.02
C ILE A 452 21.19 19.73 -7.80
N GLN A 453 20.21 20.54 -7.47
CA GLN A 453 20.05 21.88 -8.02
C GLN A 453 20.93 22.82 -7.20
N GLN A 454 22.19 22.95 -7.57
CA GLN A 454 23.03 24.06 -7.13
C GLN A 454 22.50 25.37 -7.75
N ILE A 455 21.29 25.74 -7.36
CA ILE A 455 20.75 27.06 -7.70
C ILE A 455 21.47 28.04 -6.77
N ASP A 456 22.36 28.81 -7.35
CA ASP A 456 23.06 29.95 -6.71
C ASP A 456 23.88 29.58 -5.44
N SER A 457 24.80 28.62 -5.48
CA SER A 457 25.79 28.39 -4.43
C SER A 457 25.30 28.39 -2.96
N LEU A 458 23.98 28.31 -2.75
CA LEU A 458 23.39 28.23 -1.41
C LEU A 458 23.32 26.77 -0.97
N ASP A 459 24.23 26.36 -0.10
CA ASP A 459 24.12 25.10 0.63
C ASP A 459 23.25 25.34 1.86
N TYR A 460 22.02 24.81 1.83
CA TYR A 460 21.09 24.92 2.97
C TYR A 460 21.54 24.06 4.17
N GLY A 461 22.48 23.14 3.98
CA GLY A 461 22.95 22.23 5.01
C GLY A 461 21.89 21.31 5.60
N ASN A 462 22.24 20.65 6.68
CA ASN A 462 21.34 19.77 7.43
C ASN A 462 20.65 20.55 8.54
N THR A 463 19.41 20.15 8.86
CA THR A 463 18.66 20.77 9.96
C THR A 463 18.85 19.97 11.25
N ILE A 464 19.14 20.66 12.33
CA ILE A 464 19.25 20.09 13.68
C ILE A 464 18.28 20.83 14.60
N GLU A 465 17.45 20.07 15.27
CA GLU A 465 16.55 20.57 16.29
C GLU A 465 16.78 19.78 17.58
N ASN A 466 16.81 20.47 18.72
CA ASN A 466 16.83 19.81 20.01
C ASN A 466 15.89 20.53 20.98
N SER A 467 15.25 19.76 21.84
CA SER A 467 14.44 20.28 22.90
C SER A 467 14.76 19.58 24.22
N GLY A 468 14.65 20.29 25.32
CA GLY A 468 14.79 19.74 26.66
C GLY A 468 13.71 20.30 27.58
N LYS A 469 13.02 19.41 28.29
CA LYS A 469 11.93 19.79 29.21
C LYS A 469 12.13 19.15 30.56
N TRP A 470 12.18 20.00 31.61
CA TRP A 470 12.09 19.58 33.00
C TRP A 470 10.68 19.75 33.49
N THR A 471 10.16 18.75 34.19
CA THR A 471 8.86 18.83 34.86
C THR A 471 9.04 18.36 36.29
N ALA A 472 8.74 19.19 37.21
CA ALA A 472 8.69 18.85 38.63
C ALA A 472 7.23 18.93 39.10
N SER A 473 6.73 17.88 39.71
CA SER A 473 5.40 17.84 40.31
C SER A 473 5.51 17.40 41.77
N ALA A 474 4.83 18.12 42.63
CA ALA A 474 4.77 17.81 44.06
C ALA A 474 3.31 17.68 44.50
N ASN A 475 3.03 16.65 45.25
CA ASN A 475 1.74 16.42 45.89
C ASN A 475 1.95 16.42 47.41
N LEU A 476 1.22 17.30 48.10
CA LEU A 476 1.29 17.46 49.54
C LEU A 476 0.05 16.83 50.19
N ASN A 477 0.26 15.74 50.92
CA ASN A 477 -0.81 15.06 51.62
C ASN A 477 -0.92 15.60 53.08
N PHE A 478 -1.70 16.65 53.26
CA PHE A 478 -1.86 17.30 54.57
C PHE A 478 -2.51 16.39 55.62
N ASN A 479 -3.31 15.42 55.25
CA ASN A 479 -3.85 14.44 56.21
C ASN A 479 -2.72 13.65 56.89
N THR A 480 -1.68 13.28 56.11
CA THR A 480 -0.49 12.60 56.67
C THR A 480 0.30 13.56 57.57
N PHE A 481 0.36 14.85 57.25
CA PHE A 481 0.99 15.88 58.06
C PHE A 481 0.26 16.10 59.39
N TYR A 482 -1.05 16.34 59.32
CA TYR A 482 -1.87 16.58 60.53
C TYR A 482 -1.89 15.39 61.49
N ASN A 483 -1.89 14.18 60.98
CA ASN A 483 -1.86 12.97 61.82
C ASN A 483 -0.57 12.80 62.64
N LYS A 484 0.49 13.57 62.35
CA LYS A 484 1.74 13.55 63.13
C LYS A 484 1.68 14.40 64.42
N PHE A 485 0.82 15.37 64.45
CA PHE A 485 0.68 16.26 65.59
C PHE A 485 -0.52 15.79 66.44
N PRO A 486 -0.28 15.35 67.69
CA PRO A 486 -1.33 14.85 68.58
C PRO A 486 -2.45 15.85 68.77
N PHE A 487 -2.14 17.14 68.68
CA PHE A 487 -3.07 18.23 68.84
C PHE A 487 -4.17 18.28 67.82
N TYR A 488 -3.81 18.02 66.51
CA TYR A 488 -4.77 18.01 65.40
C TYR A 488 -5.52 16.65 65.24
N LYS A 489 -5.05 15.62 65.91
CA LYS A 489 -5.70 14.30 65.88
C LYS A 489 -6.96 14.26 66.78
N LYS A 490 -7.15 15.23 67.57
CA LYS A 490 -8.32 15.38 68.52
C LYS A 490 -9.39 16.36 68.00
N MET A 491 -9.15 17.06 66.93
CA MET A 491 -10.15 17.81 66.18
C MET A 491 -10.73 16.90 65.07
#